data_63979f379088aec820b4349b6b593535
#
_entry.id   63979f379088aec820b4349b6b593535
#
_cell.length_a   1.000
_cell.length_b   1.000
_cell.length_c   1.000
_cell.angle_alpha   90.00
_cell.angle_beta   90.00
_cell.angle_gamma   90.00
#
_symmetry.space_group_name_H-M   'P 1'
#
loop_
_entity.id
_entity.type
_entity.pdbx_description
1 polymer ?
#
loop_
_entity_poly.entity_id
_entity_poly.type
_entity_poly.pdbx_seq_one_letter_code
_entity_poly.pdbx_strand_id
1 'polypeptide(L)'
;MTKPIFANNKNKYGQYFTPQLIVDYMISLSNINKNSSILEPSSGEGIFIDRLKDHGYKNIIAYEIDKQITINNKQVIYKSFISENIDKKFNLIIGNPPYIRWKNLENELKEELENHTLWHKYFNSLCDYSYIFILKSIELLEEGGELIFITPEYWLNTTHSLSLRNYMVKNGYFEQITHFNETPIFEKATLSTIIFKYIKSKNKSSSRLKLTKYYSNHKLTDKIIKNIQNKINQKDTIYLEIDQFEEDKRWLLTSDKIKNELKIFENHCLIKNQIQTSLFDFNTNKFHTIGDICDIGNGMVSGLDKAFQIQDIANLNKNEKKFILKVIKAKDLKPYSYEDITNYIHLYNIKNEEELKNNFPSFYNHFIEFKEKLNKRYKYNREIPYWEWVFLRNFKLFSKDEKRIFVPSKDRISNRDYFRFSLVEDNIYPTQDVTALFKKEGVRESIYYILALLNNKRVFDWLSNNGIIKGNIIEFSEKPISSIPFRAINWDNKKEVLLHDEIVELCKNNIKDDNYLLRLNNKINELF
;
A
#
# COMPACT_ATOMS: atom_id res chain seq x y z
N MET A 1 -14.20 -15.75 -33.04
CA MET A 1 -13.04 -15.17 -32.35
C MET A 1 -12.93 -13.71 -32.77
N THR A 2 -13.58 -12.81 -32.04
CA THR A 2 -13.51 -11.38 -32.26
C THR A 2 -12.18 -10.88 -31.68
N LYS A 3 -11.36 -10.22 -32.47
CA LYS A 3 -10.12 -9.58 -32.05
C LYS A 3 -10.45 -8.54 -30.96
N PRO A 4 -9.66 -8.42 -29.89
CA PRO A 4 -9.87 -7.39 -28.88
C PRO A 4 -9.70 -6.00 -29.51
N ILE A 5 -10.69 -5.14 -29.29
CA ILE A 5 -10.79 -3.76 -29.82
C ILE A 5 -9.71 -2.79 -29.27
N PHE A 6 -8.78 -3.25 -28.44
CA PHE A 6 -7.83 -2.41 -27.72
C PHE A 6 -6.38 -2.52 -28.23
N ALA A 7 -6.15 -2.11 -29.47
CA ALA A 7 -4.81 -1.71 -29.91
C ALA A 7 -4.80 -0.18 -30.09
N ASN A 8 -4.53 0.61 -29.05
CA ASN A 8 -4.27 2.07 -29.01
C ASN A 8 -5.27 3.00 -28.29
N ASN A 9 -6.32 2.57 -27.61
CA ASN A 9 -7.07 3.48 -26.76
C ASN A 9 -6.74 3.27 -25.29
N LYS A 10 -6.35 4.37 -24.55
CA LYS A 10 -6.37 4.43 -23.10
C LYS A 10 -7.72 3.88 -22.64
N ASN A 11 -7.72 3.05 -21.57
CA ASN A 11 -8.95 2.57 -20.94
C ASN A 11 -9.73 3.76 -20.34
N LYS A 12 -10.50 4.44 -21.20
CA LYS A 12 -11.18 5.71 -20.91
C LYS A 12 -12.12 5.62 -19.71
N TYR A 13 -12.80 4.49 -19.59
CA TYR A 13 -13.84 4.26 -18.59
C TYR A 13 -13.41 3.31 -17.47
N GLY A 14 -12.10 2.96 -17.34
CA GLY A 14 -11.59 2.12 -16.27
C GLY A 14 -12.15 0.69 -16.25
N GLN A 15 -12.47 0.15 -17.44
CA GLN A 15 -13.13 -1.13 -17.61
C GLN A 15 -12.17 -2.29 -17.39
N TYR A 16 -12.56 -3.22 -16.53
CA TYR A 16 -11.92 -4.52 -16.32
C TYR A 16 -12.99 -5.61 -16.42
N PHE A 17 -12.90 -6.43 -17.44
CA PHE A 17 -13.89 -7.49 -17.67
C PHE A 17 -13.73 -8.60 -16.64
N THR A 18 -14.82 -8.91 -15.94
CA THR A 18 -14.83 -9.90 -14.87
C THR A 18 -14.97 -11.30 -15.46
N PRO A 19 -14.07 -12.26 -15.14
CA PRO A 19 -14.21 -13.63 -15.63
C PRO A 19 -15.51 -14.30 -15.13
N GLN A 20 -16.12 -15.14 -15.96
CA GLN A 20 -17.36 -15.85 -15.63
C GLN A 20 -17.30 -16.57 -14.28
N LEU A 21 -16.20 -17.26 -13.98
CA LEU A 21 -15.98 -17.96 -12.72
C LEU A 21 -16.16 -17.04 -11.50
N ILE A 22 -15.70 -15.80 -11.61
CA ILE A 22 -15.81 -14.79 -10.53
C ILE A 22 -17.24 -14.28 -10.44
N VAL A 23 -17.90 -14.06 -11.58
CA VAL A 23 -19.32 -13.64 -11.60
C VAL A 23 -20.21 -14.70 -10.94
N ASP A 24 -20.02 -15.98 -11.27
CA ASP A 24 -20.75 -17.09 -10.66
C ASP A 24 -20.49 -17.18 -9.15
N TYR A 25 -19.25 -16.95 -8.73
CA TYR A 25 -18.93 -16.87 -7.31
C TYR A 25 -19.67 -15.70 -6.63
N MET A 26 -19.66 -14.51 -7.21
CA MET A 26 -20.34 -13.34 -6.66
C MET A 26 -21.87 -13.56 -6.57
N ILE A 27 -22.48 -14.16 -7.60
CA ILE A 27 -23.91 -14.50 -7.58
C ILE A 27 -24.23 -15.52 -6.48
N SER A 28 -23.33 -16.47 -6.23
CA SER A 28 -23.52 -17.48 -5.18
C SER A 28 -23.48 -16.93 -3.76
N LEU A 29 -22.95 -15.72 -3.56
CA LEU A 29 -22.96 -15.04 -2.26
C LEU A 29 -24.32 -14.44 -1.93
N SER A 30 -25.19 -14.23 -2.92
CA SER A 30 -26.50 -13.62 -2.73
C SER A 30 -27.53 -14.59 -2.17
N ASN A 31 -28.34 -14.09 -1.23
CA ASN A 31 -29.43 -14.82 -0.60
C ASN A 31 -30.82 -14.40 -1.10
N ILE A 32 -30.92 -13.50 -2.09
CA ILE A 32 -32.18 -13.00 -2.60
C ILE A 32 -32.94 -14.07 -3.38
N ASN A 33 -34.26 -13.95 -3.47
CA ASN A 33 -35.08 -14.84 -4.29
C ASN A 33 -35.02 -14.45 -5.78
N LYS A 34 -35.43 -15.36 -6.67
CA LYS A 34 -35.31 -15.18 -8.13
C LYS A 34 -36.19 -14.07 -8.72
N ASN A 35 -37.18 -13.59 -7.98
CA ASN A 35 -38.07 -12.50 -8.39
C ASN A 35 -37.64 -11.15 -7.83
N SER A 36 -36.57 -11.09 -7.05
CA SER A 36 -36.05 -9.85 -6.47
C SER A 36 -35.55 -8.87 -7.54
N SER A 37 -35.62 -7.59 -7.23
CA SER A 37 -35.11 -6.53 -8.11
C SER A 37 -33.59 -6.43 -8.01
N ILE A 38 -32.92 -6.43 -9.18
CA ILE A 38 -31.46 -6.43 -9.30
C ILE A 38 -31.02 -5.25 -10.15
N LEU A 39 -29.93 -4.60 -9.71
CA LEU A 39 -29.26 -3.55 -10.46
C LEU A 39 -27.78 -3.92 -10.70
N GLU A 40 -27.33 -3.73 -11.93
CA GLU A 40 -25.92 -3.74 -12.31
C GLU A 40 -25.54 -2.33 -12.79
N PRO A 41 -24.71 -1.58 -12.03
CA PRO A 41 -24.46 -0.15 -12.31
C PRO A 41 -23.44 0.11 -13.43
N SER A 42 -22.72 -0.91 -13.91
CA SER A 42 -21.67 -0.81 -14.93
C SER A 42 -21.50 -2.14 -15.65
N SER A 43 -22.36 -2.40 -16.63
CA SER A 43 -22.52 -3.76 -17.19
C SER A 43 -21.37 -4.24 -18.09
N GLY A 44 -20.55 -3.33 -18.63
CA GLY A 44 -19.51 -3.72 -19.58
C GLY A 44 -20.07 -4.54 -20.72
N GLU A 45 -19.51 -5.73 -20.95
CA GLU A 45 -19.99 -6.66 -21.99
C GLU A 45 -21.25 -7.46 -21.59
N GLY A 46 -21.81 -7.22 -20.38
CA GLY A 46 -23.08 -7.83 -19.93
C GLY A 46 -22.96 -9.19 -19.26
N ILE A 47 -21.76 -9.62 -18.89
CA ILE A 47 -21.53 -10.95 -18.31
C ILE A 47 -22.35 -11.19 -17.03
N PHE A 48 -22.53 -10.18 -16.18
CA PHE A 48 -23.36 -10.31 -14.97
C PHE A 48 -24.82 -10.54 -15.33
N ILE A 49 -25.35 -9.82 -16.33
CA ILE A 49 -26.75 -9.98 -16.78
C ILE A 49 -26.98 -11.40 -17.29
N ASP A 50 -26.09 -11.90 -18.13
CA ASP A 50 -26.23 -13.23 -18.73
C ASP A 50 -26.16 -14.31 -17.64
N ARG A 51 -25.16 -14.22 -16.75
CA ARG A 51 -25.04 -15.20 -15.64
C ARG A 51 -26.21 -15.12 -14.66
N LEU A 52 -26.71 -13.92 -14.31
CA LEU A 52 -27.91 -13.77 -13.49
C LEU A 52 -29.13 -14.46 -14.13
N LYS A 53 -29.32 -14.31 -15.43
CA LYS A 53 -30.40 -15.01 -16.18
C LYS A 53 -30.22 -16.52 -16.15
N ASP A 54 -29.01 -17.02 -16.38
CA ASP A 54 -28.72 -18.44 -16.31
C ASP A 54 -29.00 -19.01 -14.90
N HIS A 55 -28.80 -18.22 -13.88
CA HIS A 55 -29.19 -18.56 -12.51
C HIS A 55 -30.68 -18.34 -12.19
N GLY A 56 -31.50 -17.95 -13.18
CA GLY A 56 -32.95 -17.85 -13.10
C GLY A 56 -33.49 -16.52 -12.53
N TYR A 57 -32.69 -15.48 -12.40
CA TYR A 57 -33.13 -14.15 -12.03
C TYR A 57 -33.81 -13.43 -13.21
N LYS A 58 -34.92 -12.71 -12.96
CA LYS A 58 -35.75 -12.13 -14.01
C LYS A 58 -35.78 -10.62 -14.04
N ASN A 59 -35.73 -9.97 -12.89
CA ASN A 59 -35.93 -8.53 -12.73
C ASN A 59 -34.59 -7.78 -12.64
N ILE A 60 -33.87 -7.70 -13.76
CA ILE A 60 -32.54 -7.10 -13.85
C ILE A 60 -32.63 -5.78 -14.62
N ILE A 61 -32.02 -4.73 -14.10
CA ILE A 61 -31.75 -3.45 -14.77
C ILE A 61 -30.25 -3.25 -14.75
N ALA A 62 -29.68 -2.78 -15.85
CA ALA A 62 -28.25 -2.51 -15.94
C ALA A 62 -27.96 -1.18 -16.63
N TYR A 63 -26.88 -0.53 -16.24
CA TYR A 63 -26.39 0.70 -16.85
C TYR A 63 -25.02 0.47 -17.52
N GLU A 64 -24.81 1.13 -18.68
CA GLU A 64 -23.52 1.21 -19.34
C GLU A 64 -23.34 2.59 -19.96
N ILE A 65 -22.20 3.22 -19.68
CA ILE A 65 -21.89 4.56 -20.20
C ILE A 65 -21.28 4.51 -21.61
N ASP A 66 -20.54 3.43 -21.89
CA ASP A 66 -19.85 3.26 -23.17
C ASP A 66 -20.78 2.70 -24.25
N LYS A 67 -21.26 3.58 -25.09
CA LYS A 67 -22.15 3.22 -26.24
C LYS A 67 -21.44 2.40 -27.32
N GLN A 68 -20.12 2.27 -27.28
CA GLN A 68 -19.35 1.45 -28.23
C GLN A 68 -19.42 -0.05 -27.89
N ILE A 69 -19.72 -0.35 -26.62
CA ILE A 69 -19.98 -1.72 -26.17
C ILE A 69 -21.41 -2.06 -26.53
N THR A 70 -21.58 -2.81 -27.62
CA THR A 70 -22.92 -3.22 -28.06
C THR A 70 -23.31 -4.52 -27.38
N ILE A 71 -24.25 -4.46 -26.45
CA ILE A 71 -24.86 -5.61 -25.78
C ILE A 71 -26.26 -5.79 -26.40
N ASN A 72 -26.50 -6.95 -27.00
CA ASN A 72 -27.84 -7.27 -27.53
C ASN A 72 -28.78 -7.69 -26.37
N ASN A 73 -28.99 -6.79 -25.42
CA ASN A 73 -29.79 -7.05 -24.23
C ASN A 73 -30.66 -5.84 -23.88
N LYS A 74 -31.99 -6.02 -23.96
CA LYS A 74 -32.99 -4.96 -23.71
C LYS A 74 -32.99 -4.44 -22.25
N GLN A 75 -32.26 -5.08 -21.34
CA GLN A 75 -32.17 -4.69 -19.93
C GLN A 75 -31.05 -3.67 -19.67
N VAL A 76 -30.23 -3.35 -20.69
CA VAL A 76 -29.16 -2.37 -20.57
C VAL A 76 -29.65 -0.98 -20.97
N ILE A 77 -29.44 -0.04 -20.08
CA ILE A 77 -29.72 1.39 -20.29
C ILE A 77 -28.38 2.08 -20.57
N TYR A 78 -28.20 2.59 -21.80
CA TYR A 78 -26.95 3.25 -22.22
C TYR A 78 -26.91 4.69 -21.72
N LYS A 79 -26.68 4.85 -20.42
CA LYS A 79 -26.53 6.12 -19.71
C LYS A 79 -25.53 5.97 -18.57
N SER A 80 -25.02 7.10 -18.07
CA SER A 80 -24.25 7.10 -16.85
C SER A 80 -25.13 6.73 -15.65
N PHE A 81 -24.72 5.73 -14.90
CA PHE A 81 -25.35 5.37 -13.62
C PHE A 81 -25.29 6.53 -12.63
N ILE A 82 -24.25 7.36 -12.69
CA ILE A 82 -24.03 8.44 -11.70
C ILE A 82 -25.01 9.57 -11.90
N SER A 83 -25.21 10.06 -13.12
CA SER A 83 -26.11 11.18 -13.40
C SER A 83 -27.58 10.80 -13.47
N GLU A 84 -27.92 9.53 -13.64
CA GLU A 84 -29.31 9.11 -13.76
C GLU A 84 -30.06 9.20 -12.42
N ASN A 85 -31.23 9.83 -12.43
CA ASN A 85 -32.12 9.83 -11.28
C ASN A 85 -32.91 8.52 -11.24
N ILE A 86 -32.69 7.71 -10.22
CA ILE A 86 -33.29 6.38 -10.06
C ILE A 86 -34.15 6.37 -8.80
N ASP A 87 -35.47 6.43 -8.96
CA ASP A 87 -36.41 6.45 -7.81
C ASP A 87 -36.67 5.04 -7.24
N LYS A 88 -36.32 3.98 -8.01
CA LYS A 88 -36.51 2.59 -7.61
C LYS A 88 -35.43 2.13 -6.65
N LYS A 89 -35.81 1.31 -5.65
CA LYS A 89 -34.90 0.58 -4.78
C LYS A 89 -34.73 -0.87 -5.24
N PHE A 90 -33.61 -1.49 -4.82
CA PHE A 90 -33.21 -2.81 -5.26
C PHE A 90 -32.89 -3.74 -4.09
N ASN A 91 -33.20 -5.02 -4.26
CA ASN A 91 -32.85 -6.05 -3.27
C ASN A 91 -31.41 -6.49 -3.41
N LEU A 92 -30.84 -6.45 -4.63
CA LEU A 92 -29.43 -6.73 -4.90
C LEU A 92 -28.87 -5.68 -5.85
N ILE A 93 -27.69 -5.17 -5.51
CA ILE A 93 -26.84 -4.45 -6.46
C ILE A 93 -25.53 -5.24 -6.58
N ILE A 94 -25.18 -5.65 -7.80
CA ILE A 94 -24.03 -6.52 -8.06
C ILE A 94 -23.26 -6.01 -9.27
N GLY A 95 -21.92 -6.10 -9.24
CA GLY A 95 -21.12 -5.70 -10.39
C GLY A 95 -19.66 -5.43 -10.07
N ASN A 96 -18.98 -4.91 -11.08
CA ASN A 96 -17.59 -4.48 -11.04
C ASN A 96 -17.53 -2.99 -11.41
N PRO A 97 -17.57 -2.06 -10.43
CA PRO A 97 -17.53 -0.62 -10.70
C PRO A 97 -16.20 -0.20 -11.33
N PRO A 98 -16.16 0.89 -12.12
CA PRO A 98 -14.93 1.37 -12.74
C PRO A 98 -13.91 1.90 -11.70
N TYR A 99 -12.60 1.59 -11.88
CA TYR A 99 -11.52 2.01 -10.99
C TYR A 99 -10.67 3.08 -11.67
N ILE A 100 -10.99 4.35 -11.44
CA ILE A 100 -10.27 5.46 -12.05
C ILE A 100 -9.98 6.52 -10.98
N ARG A 101 -8.70 6.86 -10.82
CA ARG A 101 -8.33 8.00 -9.99
C ARG A 101 -8.76 9.30 -10.64
N TRP A 102 -9.22 10.27 -9.89
CA TRP A 102 -9.65 11.58 -10.36
C TRP A 102 -8.74 12.19 -11.43
N LYS A 103 -7.43 12.20 -11.22
CA LYS A 103 -6.46 12.78 -12.17
C LYS A 103 -6.46 12.14 -13.56
N ASN A 104 -6.98 10.92 -13.68
CA ASN A 104 -7.04 10.13 -14.91
C ASN A 104 -8.45 10.12 -15.52
N LEU A 105 -9.45 10.73 -14.87
CA LEU A 105 -10.79 10.87 -15.40
C LEU A 105 -10.79 11.83 -16.59
N GLU A 106 -11.61 11.53 -17.60
CA GLU A 106 -11.96 12.45 -18.68
C GLU A 106 -12.75 13.64 -18.13
N ASN A 107 -12.68 14.79 -18.81
CA ASN A 107 -13.31 16.01 -18.33
C ASN A 107 -14.81 15.86 -18.16
N GLU A 108 -15.50 15.17 -19.08
CA GLU A 108 -16.93 14.89 -19.00
C GLU A 108 -17.32 14.20 -17.68
N LEU A 109 -16.53 13.20 -17.25
CA LEU A 109 -16.78 12.49 -16.00
C LEU A 109 -16.46 13.35 -14.77
N LYS A 110 -15.48 14.24 -14.86
CA LYS A 110 -15.19 15.19 -13.78
C LYS A 110 -16.33 16.19 -13.61
N GLU A 111 -16.84 16.77 -14.69
CA GLU A 111 -17.98 17.66 -14.68
C GLU A 111 -19.24 16.98 -14.12
N GLU A 112 -19.49 15.72 -14.50
CA GLU A 112 -20.57 14.91 -13.94
C GLU A 112 -20.46 14.80 -12.42
N LEU A 113 -19.26 14.50 -11.89
CA LEU A 113 -19.02 14.38 -10.46
C LEU A 113 -19.12 15.73 -9.74
N GLU A 114 -18.58 16.79 -10.34
CA GLU A 114 -18.64 18.15 -9.79
C GLU A 114 -20.07 18.70 -9.72
N ASN A 115 -20.99 18.16 -10.50
CA ASN A 115 -22.42 18.49 -10.42
C ASN A 115 -23.23 17.52 -9.53
N HIS A 116 -22.59 16.48 -8.95
CA HIS A 116 -23.30 15.47 -8.18
C HIS A 116 -23.27 15.76 -6.67
N THR A 117 -24.46 15.91 -6.05
CA THR A 117 -24.60 16.30 -4.63
C THR A 117 -23.88 15.34 -3.66
N LEU A 118 -23.97 14.02 -3.89
CA LEU A 118 -23.30 13.04 -3.03
C LEU A 118 -21.77 13.13 -3.16
N TRP A 119 -21.25 13.47 -4.35
CA TRP A 119 -19.81 13.65 -4.52
C TRP A 119 -19.31 14.82 -3.68
N HIS A 120 -19.91 15.97 -3.76
CA HIS A 120 -19.55 17.15 -2.97
C HIS A 120 -19.66 16.91 -1.45
N LYS A 121 -20.64 16.15 -1.03
CA LYS A 121 -20.88 15.89 0.39
C LYS A 121 -19.82 14.97 1.01
N TYR A 122 -19.29 14.00 0.26
CA TYR A 122 -18.49 12.91 0.82
C TYR A 122 -17.08 12.80 0.22
N PHE A 123 -16.81 13.36 -0.94
CA PHE A 123 -15.61 13.12 -1.72
C PHE A 123 -14.93 14.39 -2.23
N ASN A 124 -13.73 14.23 -2.76
CA ASN A 124 -12.93 15.29 -3.38
C ASN A 124 -12.03 14.70 -4.49
N SER A 125 -11.22 15.55 -5.13
CA SER A 125 -10.32 15.19 -6.24
C SER A 125 -9.19 14.19 -5.90
N LEU A 126 -9.06 13.74 -4.65
CA LEU A 126 -8.12 12.70 -4.24
C LEU A 126 -8.78 11.31 -4.16
N CYS A 127 -10.10 11.27 -4.31
CA CYS A 127 -10.90 10.05 -4.26
C CYS A 127 -10.91 9.31 -5.60
N ASP A 128 -11.25 8.02 -5.55
CA ASP A 128 -11.43 7.18 -6.73
C ASP A 128 -12.88 7.22 -7.22
N TYR A 129 -13.09 7.10 -8.53
CA TYR A 129 -14.40 7.12 -9.14
C TYR A 129 -15.33 6.01 -8.63
N SER A 130 -14.78 4.85 -8.29
CA SER A 130 -15.55 3.74 -7.72
C SER A 130 -16.27 4.08 -6.41
N TYR A 131 -15.81 5.09 -5.65
CA TYR A 131 -16.41 5.43 -4.36
C TYR A 131 -17.85 5.93 -4.49
N ILE A 132 -18.13 6.74 -5.52
CA ILE A 132 -19.51 7.21 -5.75
C ILE A 132 -20.42 6.07 -6.20
N PHE A 133 -19.90 5.07 -6.95
CA PHE A 133 -20.66 3.87 -7.29
C PHE A 133 -21.09 3.10 -6.05
N ILE A 134 -20.18 2.88 -5.10
CA ILE A 134 -20.47 2.19 -3.84
C ILE A 134 -21.54 2.99 -3.05
N LEU A 135 -21.31 4.29 -2.86
CA LEU A 135 -22.20 5.13 -2.06
C LEU A 135 -23.60 5.22 -2.68
N LYS A 136 -23.71 5.53 -3.98
CA LYS A 136 -24.99 5.62 -4.68
C LYS A 136 -25.71 4.27 -4.70
N SER A 137 -24.97 3.16 -4.82
CA SER A 137 -25.55 1.83 -4.72
C SER A 137 -26.18 1.59 -3.35
N ILE A 138 -25.50 1.95 -2.26
CA ILE A 138 -26.08 1.82 -0.91
C ILE A 138 -27.35 2.67 -0.76
N GLU A 139 -27.37 3.89 -1.30
CA GLU A 139 -28.60 4.71 -1.31
C GLU A 139 -29.76 4.00 -2.02
N LEU A 140 -29.49 3.31 -3.12
CA LEU A 140 -30.49 2.62 -3.94
C LEU A 140 -30.91 1.24 -3.41
N LEU A 141 -30.27 0.69 -2.38
CA LEU A 141 -30.70 -0.56 -1.76
C LEU A 141 -31.98 -0.37 -0.93
N GLU A 142 -32.81 -1.40 -0.89
CA GLU A 142 -33.86 -1.59 0.13
C GLU A 142 -33.22 -1.84 1.50
N GLU A 143 -33.99 -1.69 2.58
CA GLU A 143 -33.59 -2.17 3.90
C GLU A 143 -33.42 -3.69 3.87
N GLY A 144 -32.28 -4.20 4.32
CA GLY A 144 -31.88 -5.61 4.16
C GLY A 144 -31.35 -5.97 2.77
N GLY A 145 -31.28 -5.02 1.83
CA GLY A 145 -30.74 -5.23 0.48
C GLY A 145 -29.22 -5.48 0.49
N GLU A 146 -28.77 -6.21 -0.51
CA GLU A 146 -27.40 -6.71 -0.65
C GLU A 146 -26.61 -5.90 -1.68
N LEU A 147 -25.37 -5.47 -1.33
CA LEU A 147 -24.37 -4.96 -2.26
C LEU A 147 -23.24 -5.98 -2.40
N ILE A 148 -23.03 -6.50 -3.61
CA ILE A 148 -21.96 -7.45 -3.90
C ILE A 148 -21.09 -6.88 -4.99
N PHE A 149 -19.95 -6.33 -4.62
CA PHE A 149 -19.00 -5.75 -5.56
C PHE A 149 -17.65 -6.43 -5.50
N ILE A 150 -16.99 -6.49 -6.66
CA ILE A 150 -15.56 -6.75 -6.76
C ILE A 150 -14.83 -5.42 -6.92
N THR A 151 -13.80 -5.16 -6.11
CA THR A 151 -13.04 -3.90 -6.13
C THR A 151 -11.57 -4.14 -5.78
N PRO A 152 -10.65 -3.23 -6.13
CA PRO A 152 -9.34 -3.20 -5.50
C PRO A 152 -9.46 -2.95 -3.99
N GLU A 153 -8.52 -3.48 -3.20
CA GLU A 153 -8.57 -3.41 -1.72
C GLU A 153 -8.20 -2.03 -1.14
N TYR A 154 -7.48 -1.17 -1.89
CA TYR A 154 -6.82 0.03 -1.33
C TYR A 154 -7.76 0.98 -0.59
N TRP A 155 -9.05 1.02 -0.94
CA TRP A 155 -10.01 1.90 -0.27
C TRP A 155 -10.31 1.48 1.19
N LEU A 156 -10.02 0.24 1.57
CA LEU A 156 -10.19 -0.21 2.94
C LEU A 156 -9.29 0.56 3.94
N ASN A 157 -8.15 1.11 3.48
CA ASN A 157 -7.12 1.66 4.36
C ASN A 157 -6.61 3.05 3.99
N THR A 158 -7.04 3.65 2.85
CA THR A 158 -6.57 4.98 2.44
C THR A 158 -7.28 6.09 3.22
N THR A 159 -6.57 7.21 3.43
CA THR A 159 -7.12 8.38 4.11
C THR A 159 -8.32 8.97 3.34
N HIS A 160 -8.23 8.99 2.00
CA HIS A 160 -9.25 9.60 1.15
C HIS A 160 -10.55 8.79 1.04
N SER A 161 -10.57 7.55 1.50
CA SER A 161 -11.78 6.71 1.56
C SER A 161 -12.46 6.70 2.93
N LEU A 162 -11.98 7.49 3.89
CA LEU A 162 -12.53 7.50 5.26
C LEU A 162 -14.02 7.87 5.27
N SER A 163 -14.42 8.87 4.49
CA SER A 163 -15.83 9.28 4.39
C SER A 163 -16.72 8.15 3.84
N LEU A 164 -16.23 7.40 2.83
CA LEU A 164 -16.94 6.23 2.32
C LEU A 164 -17.07 5.14 3.39
N ARG A 165 -15.97 4.81 4.07
CA ARG A 165 -15.99 3.79 5.13
C ARG A 165 -16.96 4.13 6.26
N ASN A 166 -16.92 5.37 6.74
CA ASN A 166 -17.84 5.85 7.77
C ASN A 166 -19.29 5.79 7.29
N TYR A 167 -19.55 6.18 6.02
CA TYR A 167 -20.86 6.05 5.43
C TYR A 167 -21.36 4.60 5.42
N MET A 168 -20.52 3.65 5.04
CA MET A 168 -20.86 2.23 5.02
C MET A 168 -21.19 1.71 6.42
N VAL A 169 -20.39 2.04 7.44
CA VAL A 169 -20.64 1.61 8.82
C VAL A 169 -21.93 2.20 9.39
N LYS A 170 -22.28 3.43 8.99
CA LYS A 170 -23.55 4.08 9.42
C LYS A 170 -24.79 3.46 8.82
N ASN A 171 -24.69 2.95 7.60
CA ASN A 171 -25.83 2.53 6.80
C ASN A 171 -25.95 1.01 6.62
N GLY A 172 -25.09 0.23 7.31
CA GLY A 172 -25.14 -1.22 7.21
C GLY A 172 -23.91 -1.91 7.79
N TYR A 173 -23.68 -3.13 7.32
CA TYR A 173 -22.59 -3.98 7.80
C TYR A 173 -22.08 -4.92 6.70
N PHE A 174 -20.86 -5.43 6.87
CA PHE A 174 -20.30 -6.44 5.99
C PHE A 174 -20.69 -7.84 6.47
N GLU A 175 -21.32 -8.63 5.61
CA GLU A 175 -21.57 -10.03 5.90
C GLU A 175 -20.34 -10.89 5.58
N GLN A 176 -19.69 -10.61 4.43
CA GLN A 176 -18.53 -11.36 3.96
C GLN A 176 -17.57 -10.51 3.16
N ILE A 177 -16.28 -10.77 3.32
CA ILE A 177 -15.20 -10.28 2.44
C ILE A 177 -14.35 -11.47 2.00
N THR A 178 -14.11 -11.60 0.70
CA THR A 178 -13.12 -12.52 0.13
C THR A 178 -12.00 -11.71 -0.48
N HIS A 179 -10.82 -11.82 0.08
CA HIS A 179 -9.63 -11.07 -0.30
C HIS A 179 -8.69 -11.99 -1.10
N PHE A 180 -8.48 -11.68 -2.37
CA PHE A 180 -7.69 -12.50 -3.29
C PHE A 180 -6.22 -12.06 -3.38
N ASN A 181 -5.81 -11.06 -2.58
CA ASN A 181 -4.46 -10.52 -2.66
C ASN A 181 -4.05 -10.20 -4.12
N GLU A 182 -2.85 -10.62 -4.53
CA GLU A 182 -2.32 -10.43 -5.90
C GLU A 182 -2.67 -11.58 -6.84
N THR A 183 -3.61 -12.44 -6.50
CA THR A 183 -4.08 -13.50 -7.40
C THR A 183 -4.56 -12.89 -8.71
N PRO A 184 -4.09 -13.36 -9.87
CA PRO A 184 -4.46 -12.79 -11.16
C PRO A 184 -5.91 -13.13 -11.51
N ILE A 185 -6.82 -12.20 -11.21
CA ILE A 185 -8.24 -12.28 -11.56
C ILE A 185 -8.48 -11.73 -12.96
N PHE A 186 -7.90 -10.56 -13.24
CA PHE A 186 -8.05 -9.87 -14.52
C PHE A 186 -6.89 -10.18 -15.46
N GLU A 187 -7.16 -10.38 -16.76
CA GLU A 187 -6.12 -10.76 -17.72
C GLU A 187 -4.98 -9.74 -17.90
N LYS A 188 -5.29 -8.45 -17.73
CA LYS A 188 -4.36 -7.35 -18.05
C LYS A 188 -3.92 -6.53 -16.84
N ALA A 189 -4.31 -6.92 -15.63
CA ALA A 189 -3.97 -6.16 -14.43
C ALA A 189 -3.72 -7.06 -13.23
N THR A 190 -2.60 -6.85 -12.56
CA THR A 190 -2.33 -7.43 -11.23
C THR A 190 -2.79 -6.42 -10.19
N LEU A 191 -3.98 -6.62 -9.66
CA LEU A 191 -4.58 -5.78 -8.62
C LEU A 191 -4.86 -6.68 -7.41
N SER A 192 -4.50 -6.19 -6.23
CA SER A 192 -5.01 -6.82 -5.01
C SER A 192 -6.51 -6.54 -4.91
N THR A 193 -7.30 -7.59 -4.98
CA THR A 193 -8.74 -7.53 -5.24
C THR A 193 -9.53 -8.13 -4.08
N ILE A 194 -10.64 -7.49 -3.74
CA ILE A 194 -11.64 -8.01 -2.80
C ILE A 194 -12.99 -8.18 -3.48
N ILE A 195 -13.73 -9.20 -3.05
CA ILE A 195 -15.16 -9.29 -3.26
C ILE A 195 -15.82 -9.14 -1.89
N PHE A 196 -16.77 -8.23 -1.77
CA PHE A 196 -17.47 -8.05 -0.53
C PHE A 196 -18.98 -8.17 -0.72
N LYS A 197 -19.64 -8.73 0.30
CA LYS A 197 -21.09 -8.69 0.48
C LYS A 197 -21.38 -7.78 1.67
N TYR A 198 -22.11 -6.70 1.40
CA TYR A 198 -22.53 -5.71 2.36
C TYR A 198 -24.05 -5.70 2.42
N ILE A 199 -24.62 -5.56 3.61
CA ILE A 199 -26.06 -5.51 3.84
C ILE A 199 -26.43 -4.10 4.30
N LYS A 200 -27.36 -3.45 3.60
CA LYS A 200 -27.93 -2.18 4.07
C LYS A 200 -28.81 -2.41 5.28
N SER A 201 -28.53 -1.73 6.36
CA SER A 201 -29.33 -1.85 7.59
C SER A 201 -29.20 -0.62 8.47
N LYS A 202 -30.32 -0.20 9.05
CA LYS A 202 -30.36 0.82 10.10
C LYS A 202 -29.89 0.27 11.45
N ASN A 203 -29.96 -1.03 11.63
CA ASN A 203 -29.56 -1.70 12.86
C ASN A 203 -28.13 -2.24 12.73
N LYS A 204 -27.31 -2.05 13.77
CA LYS A 204 -25.99 -2.69 13.83
C LYS A 204 -26.15 -4.20 13.91
N SER A 205 -25.38 -4.91 13.09
CA SER A 205 -25.36 -6.37 13.14
C SER A 205 -24.62 -6.86 14.38
N SER A 206 -25.18 -7.86 15.04
CA SER A 206 -24.47 -8.66 16.06
C SER A 206 -23.63 -9.77 15.46
N SER A 207 -23.77 -10.05 14.15
CA SER A 207 -23.01 -11.10 13.47
C SER A 207 -21.58 -10.64 13.15
N ARG A 208 -20.66 -11.59 13.24
CA ARG A 208 -19.26 -11.36 12.87
C ARG A 208 -19.11 -11.32 11.34
N LEU A 209 -18.16 -10.53 10.86
CA LEU A 209 -17.76 -10.48 9.45
C LEU A 209 -16.99 -11.76 9.08
N LYS A 210 -17.46 -12.49 8.08
CA LYS A 210 -16.77 -13.64 7.51
C LYS A 210 -15.67 -13.16 6.54
N LEU A 211 -14.43 -13.40 6.89
CA LEU A 211 -13.26 -13.02 6.08
C LEU A 211 -12.57 -14.26 5.52
N THR A 212 -12.46 -14.32 4.20
CA THR A 212 -11.62 -15.31 3.52
C THR A 212 -10.44 -14.61 2.86
N LYS A 213 -9.21 -15.09 3.09
CA LYS A 213 -8.01 -14.58 2.42
C LYS A 213 -7.36 -15.70 1.62
N TYR A 214 -7.17 -15.46 0.32
CA TYR A 214 -6.52 -16.40 -0.59
C TYR A 214 -5.18 -15.83 -1.07
N TYR A 215 -4.11 -16.60 -0.91
CA TYR A 215 -2.73 -16.18 -1.15
C TYR A 215 -2.09 -17.02 -2.25
N SER A 216 -2.40 -16.78 -3.51
CA SER A 216 -1.75 -17.49 -4.61
C SER A 216 -1.44 -16.56 -5.77
N ASN A 217 -0.34 -16.85 -6.46
CA ASN A 217 0.03 -16.17 -7.70
C ASN A 217 -0.49 -16.92 -8.96
N HIS A 218 -1.21 -18.03 -8.77
CA HIS A 218 -1.79 -18.82 -9.87
C HIS A 218 -3.20 -18.37 -10.19
N LYS A 219 -3.61 -18.56 -11.45
CA LYS A 219 -4.99 -18.30 -11.87
C LYS A 219 -5.98 -19.13 -11.05
N LEU A 220 -7.11 -18.51 -10.74
CA LEU A 220 -8.23 -19.20 -10.09
C LEU A 220 -8.82 -20.27 -10.99
N THR A 221 -9.23 -21.38 -10.38
CA THR A 221 -9.93 -22.49 -11.04
C THR A 221 -11.27 -22.75 -10.35
N ASP A 222 -12.19 -23.44 -11.05
CA ASP A 222 -13.48 -23.87 -10.47
C ASP A 222 -13.31 -24.64 -9.17
N LYS A 223 -12.28 -25.50 -9.09
CA LYS A 223 -11.97 -26.26 -7.88
C LYS A 223 -11.60 -25.35 -6.71
N ILE A 224 -10.77 -24.33 -6.95
CA ILE A 224 -10.36 -23.38 -5.90
C ILE A 224 -11.57 -22.58 -5.41
N ILE A 225 -12.39 -22.06 -6.33
CA ILE A 225 -13.60 -21.30 -5.95
C ILE A 225 -14.59 -22.17 -5.19
N LYS A 226 -14.86 -23.40 -5.62
CA LYS A 226 -15.70 -24.36 -4.88
C LYS A 226 -15.15 -24.65 -3.47
N ASN A 227 -13.84 -24.78 -3.33
CA ASN A 227 -13.22 -24.95 -2.03
C ASN A 227 -13.41 -23.72 -1.13
N ILE A 228 -13.28 -22.50 -1.68
CA ILE A 228 -13.55 -21.26 -0.97
C ILE A 228 -15.01 -21.17 -0.52
N GLN A 229 -15.96 -21.48 -1.41
CA GLN A 229 -17.40 -21.51 -1.12
C GLN A 229 -17.74 -22.48 0.00
N ASN A 230 -17.16 -23.66 -0.01
CA ASN A 230 -17.41 -24.74 0.97
C ASN A 230 -16.49 -24.63 2.20
N LYS A 231 -15.68 -23.58 2.33
CA LYS A 231 -14.70 -23.38 3.42
C LYS A 231 -13.77 -24.58 3.65
N ILE A 232 -13.37 -25.24 2.56
CA ILE A 232 -12.41 -26.37 2.63
C ILE A 232 -11.03 -25.79 2.90
N ASN A 233 -10.37 -26.31 3.94
CA ASN A 233 -9.01 -25.90 4.28
C ASN A 233 -8.04 -26.19 3.12
N GLN A 234 -7.29 -25.17 2.71
CA GLN A 234 -6.27 -25.22 1.68
C GLN A 234 -5.02 -24.50 2.19
N LYS A 235 -3.86 -24.89 1.71
CA LYS A 235 -2.58 -24.29 2.10
C LYS A 235 -2.55 -22.77 1.92
N ASP A 236 -3.19 -22.27 0.87
CA ASP A 236 -3.15 -20.86 0.46
C ASP A 236 -4.41 -20.09 0.87
N THR A 237 -5.23 -20.64 1.77
CA THR A 237 -6.50 -20.02 2.18
C THR A 237 -6.64 -19.94 3.68
N ILE A 238 -7.03 -18.77 4.18
CA ILE A 238 -7.32 -18.52 5.59
C ILE A 238 -8.77 -18.10 5.72
N TYR A 239 -9.51 -18.73 6.62
CA TYR A 239 -10.89 -18.38 6.98
C TYR A 239 -10.91 -17.81 8.38
N LEU A 240 -11.48 -16.62 8.54
CA LEU A 240 -11.58 -15.91 9.80
C LEU A 240 -13.01 -15.40 10.01
N GLU A 241 -13.39 -15.24 11.26
CA GLU A 241 -14.51 -14.42 11.66
C GLU A 241 -13.97 -13.28 12.52
N ILE A 242 -14.22 -12.05 12.10
CA ILE A 242 -13.71 -10.85 12.75
C ILE A 242 -14.88 -9.94 13.15
N ASP A 243 -14.64 -9.03 14.09
CA ASP A 243 -15.63 -8.04 14.46
C ASP A 243 -15.94 -7.11 13.29
N GLN A 244 -17.18 -6.56 13.27
CA GLN A 244 -17.57 -5.54 12.31
C GLN A 244 -16.66 -4.31 12.41
N PHE A 245 -16.56 -3.59 11.31
CA PHE A 245 -15.79 -2.35 11.27
C PHE A 245 -16.49 -1.22 12.03
N GLU A 246 -15.69 -0.30 12.54
CA GLU A 246 -16.14 0.89 13.27
C GLU A 246 -15.81 2.16 12.49
N GLU A 247 -16.59 3.22 12.76
CA GLU A 247 -16.30 4.57 12.23
C GLU A 247 -14.98 5.11 12.77
N ASP A 248 -14.30 5.92 11.97
CA ASP A 248 -13.05 6.60 12.29
C ASP A 248 -11.91 5.67 12.71
N LYS A 249 -12.12 4.37 12.57
CA LYS A 249 -11.11 3.35 12.85
C LYS A 249 -10.45 2.86 11.57
N ARG A 250 -9.28 2.30 11.76
CA ARG A 250 -8.60 1.56 10.71
C ARG A 250 -9.23 0.17 10.57
N TRP A 251 -9.48 -0.24 9.34
CA TRP A 251 -10.09 -1.53 9.05
C TRP A 251 -9.01 -2.59 8.84
N LEU A 252 -8.80 -3.42 9.86
CA LEU A 252 -7.80 -4.48 9.83
C LEU A 252 -8.45 -5.80 9.41
N LEU A 253 -8.03 -6.32 8.26
CA LEU A 253 -8.43 -7.64 7.78
C LEU A 253 -7.54 -8.73 8.42
N THR A 254 -7.66 -8.91 9.74
CA THR A 254 -6.82 -9.86 10.49
C THR A 254 -7.58 -10.43 11.70
N SER A 255 -7.04 -11.51 12.29
CA SER A 255 -7.65 -12.16 13.46
C SER A 255 -7.64 -11.24 14.69
N ASP A 256 -8.61 -11.47 15.60
CA ASP A 256 -8.69 -10.72 16.85
C ASP A 256 -7.45 -10.94 17.74
N LYS A 257 -6.82 -12.12 17.63
CA LYS A 257 -5.54 -12.38 18.29
C LYS A 257 -4.48 -11.37 17.85
N ILE A 258 -4.29 -11.22 16.54
CA ILE A 258 -3.32 -10.25 16.00
C ILE A 258 -3.72 -8.82 16.37
N LYS A 259 -5.01 -8.47 16.28
CA LYS A 259 -5.48 -7.13 16.72
C LYS A 259 -5.13 -6.84 18.18
N ASN A 260 -5.30 -7.83 19.06
CA ASN A 260 -4.94 -7.69 20.47
C ASN A 260 -3.43 -7.57 20.68
N GLU A 261 -2.61 -8.34 19.97
CA GLU A 261 -1.15 -8.22 20.01
C GLU A 261 -0.67 -6.85 19.54
N LEU A 262 -1.26 -6.31 18.46
CA LEU A 262 -0.98 -4.95 17.98
C LEU A 262 -1.36 -3.90 19.03
N LYS A 263 -2.52 -4.04 19.67
CA LYS A 263 -2.96 -3.13 20.74
C LYS A 263 -2.06 -3.18 21.97
N ILE A 264 -1.60 -4.38 22.36
CA ILE A 264 -0.62 -4.54 23.45
C ILE A 264 0.67 -3.82 23.09
N PHE A 265 1.19 -4.01 21.87
CA PHE A 265 2.39 -3.33 21.40
C PHE A 265 2.24 -1.80 21.45
N GLU A 266 1.15 -1.26 20.91
CA GLU A 266 0.87 0.18 20.92
C GLU A 266 0.75 0.73 22.35
N ASN A 267 0.09 0.00 23.26
CA ASN A 267 -0.06 0.40 24.66
C ASN A 267 1.29 0.54 25.40
N HIS A 268 2.27 -0.33 25.08
CA HIS A 268 3.61 -0.23 25.66
C HIS A 268 4.42 0.95 25.09
N CYS A 269 3.98 1.50 23.95
CA CYS A 269 4.58 2.67 23.33
C CYS A 269 3.93 4.00 23.77
N LEU A 270 2.89 3.97 24.63
CA LEU A 270 2.18 5.18 25.09
C LEU A 270 3.09 6.13 25.87
N ILE A 271 2.89 7.43 25.65
CA ILE A 271 3.55 8.49 26.41
C ILE A 271 2.94 8.53 27.82
N LYS A 272 3.72 8.11 28.83
CA LYS A 272 3.29 8.04 30.22
C LYS A 272 3.36 9.41 30.83
N ASN A 273 2.88 10.44 30.63
CA ASN A 273 2.87 11.74 31.34
C ASN A 273 2.28 12.90 30.49
N GLN A 274 1.18 12.69 29.79
CA GLN A 274 0.36 13.83 29.40
C GLN A 274 -0.71 14.05 30.47
N ILE A 275 -0.46 15.03 31.33
CA ILE A 275 -1.51 15.71 32.10
C ILE A 275 -2.54 16.18 31.06
N GLN A 276 -3.79 15.75 31.21
CA GLN A 276 -4.90 16.22 30.37
C GLN A 276 -4.92 17.75 30.40
N THR A 277 -4.47 18.39 29.34
CA THR A 277 -4.42 19.84 29.21
C THR A 277 -5.66 20.45 28.59
N SER A 278 -6.65 19.64 28.18
CA SER A 278 -7.97 20.16 27.79
C SER A 278 -9.11 19.15 27.99
N LEU A 279 -10.24 19.66 28.45
CA LEU A 279 -11.51 18.93 28.63
C LEU A 279 -12.18 18.50 27.32
N PHE A 280 -11.56 18.75 26.17
CA PHE A 280 -12.13 18.51 24.82
C PHE A 280 -11.34 17.54 23.94
N ASP A 281 -10.20 17.01 24.40
CA ASP A 281 -9.46 15.97 23.67
C ASP A 281 -9.95 14.58 24.05
N PHE A 282 -11.10 14.23 23.52
CA PHE A 282 -11.58 12.86 23.56
C PHE A 282 -10.83 12.02 22.53
N ASN A 283 -9.99 11.07 23.01
CA ASN A 283 -9.47 9.92 22.25
C ASN A 283 -8.38 10.16 21.19
N THR A 284 -7.21 10.63 21.56
CA THR A 284 -6.00 10.20 20.85
C THR A 284 -4.95 9.77 21.88
N ASN A 285 -4.90 8.46 22.17
CA ASN A 285 -3.76 7.87 22.84
C ASN A 285 -2.51 8.22 22.00
N LYS A 286 -1.70 9.16 22.45
CA LYS A 286 -0.48 9.53 21.76
C LYS A 286 0.62 8.59 22.22
N PHE A 287 1.24 7.88 21.32
CA PHE A 287 2.41 7.08 21.60
C PHE A 287 3.66 7.69 20.96
N HIS A 288 4.81 7.38 21.53
CA HIS A 288 6.09 7.68 20.90
C HIS A 288 6.19 6.94 19.57
N THR A 289 6.76 7.61 18.58
CA THR A 289 6.96 7.05 17.25
C THR A 289 8.42 7.16 16.82
N ILE A 290 8.78 6.40 15.79
CA ILE A 290 10.11 6.54 15.19
C ILE A 290 10.33 7.96 14.64
N GLY A 291 9.31 8.65 14.16
CA GLY A 291 9.41 10.05 13.74
C GLY A 291 9.71 11.04 14.86
N ASP A 292 9.37 10.70 16.11
CA ASP A 292 9.74 11.55 17.27
C ASP A 292 11.23 11.49 17.56
N ILE A 293 11.89 10.35 17.30
CA ILE A 293 13.27 10.06 17.69
C ILE A 293 14.27 9.99 16.53
N CYS A 294 13.79 9.94 15.27
CA CYS A 294 14.63 9.89 14.08
C CYS A 294 14.23 10.94 13.05
N ASP A 295 15.23 11.53 12.39
CA ASP A 295 15.08 12.22 11.11
C ASP A 295 15.06 11.17 10.00
N ILE A 296 14.10 11.24 9.08
CA ILE A 296 13.90 10.24 8.04
C ILE A 296 14.00 10.90 6.67
N GLY A 297 14.79 10.29 5.78
CA GLY A 297 14.98 10.81 4.44
C GLY A 297 14.92 9.74 3.35
N ASN A 298 14.06 9.97 2.34
CA ASN A 298 14.08 9.14 1.14
C ASN A 298 15.33 9.41 0.32
N GLY A 299 15.97 8.38 -0.18
CA GLY A 299 17.24 8.45 -0.89
C GLY A 299 17.19 9.26 -2.20
N MET A 300 18.36 9.66 -2.67
CA MET A 300 18.58 10.56 -3.79
C MET A 300 18.24 9.91 -5.14
N VAL A 301 17.98 10.72 -6.16
CA VAL A 301 17.59 10.27 -7.50
C VAL A 301 18.67 10.62 -8.52
N SER A 302 19.36 9.62 -9.03
CA SER A 302 20.32 9.77 -10.14
C SER A 302 19.61 9.97 -11.49
N GLY A 303 18.42 9.38 -11.64
CA GLY A 303 17.64 9.36 -12.87
C GLY A 303 17.99 8.21 -13.82
N LEU A 304 19.19 7.66 -13.72
CA LEU A 304 19.66 6.46 -14.45
C LEU A 304 20.82 5.82 -13.71
N ASP A 305 20.56 5.02 -12.71
CA ASP A 305 21.56 4.48 -11.79
C ASP A 305 22.77 3.84 -12.51
N LYS A 306 22.53 3.01 -13.53
CA LYS A 306 23.61 2.34 -14.27
C LYS A 306 24.63 3.30 -14.88
N ALA A 307 24.22 4.51 -15.25
CA ALA A 307 25.11 5.50 -15.83
C ALA A 307 26.01 6.19 -14.80
N PHE A 308 25.63 6.14 -13.53
CA PHE A 308 26.41 6.73 -12.44
C PHE A 308 27.23 5.68 -11.67
N GLN A 309 26.96 4.40 -11.85
CA GLN A 309 27.75 3.32 -11.23
C GLN A 309 29.10 3.18 -11.92
N ILE A 310 30.16 3.05 -11.14
CA ILE A 310 31.51 2.80 -11.63
C ILE A 310 32.15 1.66 -10.83
N GLN A 311 32.68 0.66 -11.54
CA GLN A 311 33.30 -0.51 -10.91
C GLN A 311 34.81 -0.31 -10.71
N ASP A 312 35.49 0.17 -11.75
CA ASP A 312 36.92 0.37 -11.72
C ASP A 312 37.30 1.78 -11.23
N ILE A 313 37.53 1.88 -9.93
CA ILE A 313 38.01 3.10 -9.28
C ILE A 313 39.53 3.16 -9.17
N ALA A 314 40.24 2.06 -9.45
CA ALA A 314 41.69 1.99 -9.32
C ALA A 314 42.37 2.93 -10.31
N ASN A 315 41.88 2.95 -11.54
CA ASN A 315 42.42 3.73 -12.67
C ASN A 315 41.99 5.20 -12.70
N LEU A 316 41.12 5.62 -11.76
CA LEU A 316 40.71 7.03 -11.62
C LEU A 316 41.89 7.89 -11.14
N ASN A 317 42.01 9.08 -11.70
CA ASN A 317 42.99 10.06 -11.22
C ASN A 317 42.60 10.60 -9.81
N LYS A 318 43.56 11.29 -9.15
CA LYS A 318 43.38 11.80 -7.78
C LYS A 318 42.21 12.78 -7.66
N ASN A 319 41.90 13.52 -8.72
CA ASN A 319 40.78 14.46 -8.73
C ASN A 319 39.45 13.73 -8.88
N GLU A 320 39.36 12.78 -9.79
CA GLU A 320 38.14 11.96 -10.00
C GLU A 320 37.74 11.17 -8.75
N LYS A 321 38.70 10.61 -8.02
CA LYS A 321 38.45 9.86 -6.78
C LYS A 321 37.69 10.65 -5.71
N LYS A 322 37.78 11.99 -5.72
CA LYS A 322 37.06 12.85 -4.79
C LYS A 322 35.56 12.92 -5.06
N PHE A 323 35.12 12.60 -6.27
CA PHE A 323 33.74 12.64 -6.72
C PHE A 323 33.09 11.25 -6.74
N ILE A 324 33.64 10.31 -6.00
CA ILE A 324 33.05 8.99 -5.80
C ILE A 324 32.27 8.98 -4.49
N LEU A 325 30.99 8.65 -4.59
CA LEU A 325 30.14 8.33 -3.42
C LEU A 325 30.00 6.82 -3.27
N LYS A 326 30.10 6.36 -2.04
CA LYS A 326 29.74 5.00 -1.65
C LYS A 326 28.24 4.91 -1.45
N VAL A 327 27.58 3.97 -2.12
CA VAL A 327 26.12 3.81 -2.11
C VAL A 327 25.77 2.37 -1.76
N ILE A 328 24.76 2.18 -0.92
CA ILE A 328 24.13 0.88 -0.69
C ILE A 328 22.78 0.85 -1.41
N LYS A 329 22.54 -0.24 -2.14
CA LYS A 329 21.28 -0.50 -2.84
C LYS A 329 20.34 -1.35 -1.98
N ALA A 330 19.04 -1.22 -2.21
CA ALA A 330 18.03 -2.00 -1.49
C ALA A 330 18.26 -3.51 -1.53
N LYS A 331 18.84 -4.04 -2.61
CA LYS A 331 19.15 -5.47 -2.77
C LYS A 331 20.22 -5.97 -1.79
N ASP A 332 21.14 -5.09 -1.40
CA ASP A 332 22.30 -5.42 -0.56
C ASP A 332 22.03 -5.24 0.93
N LEU A 333 20.83 -4.73 1.31
CA LEU A 333 20.40 -4.58 2.70
C LEU A 333 19.95 -5.92 3.30
N LYS A 334 20.41 -6.20 4.52
CA LYS A 334 20.05 -7.35 5.36
C LYS A 334 19.60 -6.85 6.74
N PRO A 335 18.86 -7.65 7.52
CA PRO A 335 18.62 -7.29 8.92
C PRO A 335 19.95 -7.04 9.64
N TYR A 336 20.06 -5.92 10.32
CA TYR A 336 21.23 -5.46 11.10
C TYR A 336 22.48 -5.08 10.29
N SER A 337 22.64 -5.52 9.05
CA SER A 337 23.87 -5.37 8.25
C SER A 337 23.59 -5.16 6.76
N TYR A 338 24.64 -5.07 5.96
CA TYR A 338 24.55 -5.00 4.50
C TYR A 338 25.65 -5.88 3.87
N GLU A 339 25.47 -6.24 2.58
CA GLU A 339 26.39 -7.14 1.87
C GLU A 339 27.44 -6.39 1.08
N ASP A 340 27.03 -5.40 0.27
CA ASP A 340 27.91 -4.79 -0.71
C ASP A 340 27.72 -3.27 -0.81
N ILE A 341 28.77 -2.59 -1.29
CA ILE A 341 28.82 -1.15 -1.55
C ILE A 341 29.09 -0.93 -3.02
N THR A 342 28.25 -0.10 -3.64
CA THR A 342 28.42 0.31 -5.04
C THR A 342 29.00 1.72 -5.10
N ASN A 343 30.00 1.95 -5.94
CA ASN A 343 30.57 3.27 -6.16
C ASN A 343 29.77 4.03 -7.22
N TYR A 344 29.48 5.28 -6.95
CA TYR A 344 28.73 6.18 -7.84
C TYR A 344 29.51 7.45 -8.12
N ILE A 345 29.46 7.91 -9.36
CA ILE A 345 29.97 9.21 -9.77
C ILE A 345 28.99 10.28 -9.28
N HIS A 346 29.47 11.26 -8.54
CA HIS A 346 28.68 12.41 -8.07
C HIS A 346 29.40 13.72 -8.40
N LEU A 347 29.18 14.21 -9.61
CA LEU A 347 29.70 15.48 -10.07
C LEU A 347 28.75 16.62 -9.73
N TYR A 348 29.33 17.76 -9.39
CA TYR A 348 28.63 19.01 -9.12
C TYR A 348 29.52 20.20 -9.48
N ASN A 349 28.90 21.34 -9.83
CA ASN A 349 29.62 22.57 -10.22
C ASN A 349 30.52 22.44 -11.46
N ILE A 350 30.17 21.57 -12.42
CA ILE A 350 30.88 21.48 -13.72
C ILE A 350 30.13 22.37 -14.72
N LYS A 351 30.79 23.37 -15.26
CA LYS A 351 30.16 24.43 -16.06
C LYS A 351 29.68 23.95 -17.43
N ASN A 352 30.45 23.07 -18.08
CA ASN A 352 30.16 22.59 -19.43
C ASN A 352 30.83 21.24 -19.71
N GLU A 353 30.53 20.66 -20.86
CA GLU A 353 31.05 19.35 -21.28
C GLU A 353 32.55 19.39 -21.55
N GLU A 354 33.10 20.52 -21.96
CA GLU A 354 34.53 20.68 -22.20
C GLU A 354 35.33 20.60 -20.90
N GLU A 355 34.83 21.24 -19.84
CA GLU A 355 35.40 21.13 -18.50
C GLU A 355 35.30 19.69 -17.96
N LEU A 356 34.19 19.01 -18.19
CA LEU A 356 34.05 17.59 -17.85
C LEU A 356 35.08 16.74 -18.55
N LYS A 357 35.27 16.93 -19.85
CA LYS A 357 36.22 16.18 -20.67
C LYS A 357 37.68 16.41 -20.24
N ASN A 358 38.02 17.66 -19.92
CA ASN A 358 39.40 18.02 -19.60
C ASN A 358 39.79 17.64 -18.15
N ASN A 359 38.91 17.83 -17.19
CA ASN A 359 39.19 17.63 -15.78
C ASN A 359 38.82 16.24 -15.26
N PHE A 360 37.89 15.55 -15.94
CA PHE A 360 37.36 14.25 -15.55
C PHE A 360 37.23 13.29 -16.74
N PRO A 361 38.35 13.00 -17.45
CA PRO A 361 38.31 12.25 -18.71
C PRO A 361 37.75 10.84 -18.57
N SER A 362 38.00 10.15 -17.45
CA SER A 362 37.44 8.82 -17.19
C SER A 362 35.91 8.86 -17.07
N PHE A 363 35.37 9.85 -16.36
CA PHE A 363 33.94 10.04 -16.21
C PHE A 363 33.27 10.48 -17.52
N TYR A 364 33.94 11.38 -18.28
CA TYR A 364 33.46 11.77 -19.60
C TYR A 364 33.28 10.56 -20.52
N ASN A 365 34.31 9.74 -20.64
CA ASN A 365 34.27 8.53 -21.46
C ASN A 365 33.18 7.55 -21.00
N HIS A 366 33.02 7.39 -19.70
CA HIS A 366 31.97 6.55 -19.13
C HIS A 366 30.56 7.10 -19.44
N PHE A 367 30.33 8.39 -19.27
CA PHE A 367 29.01 8.99 -19.51
C PHE A 367 28.61 9.05 -20.99
N ILE A 368 29.57 9.12 -21.93
CA ILE A 368 29.29 9.17 -23.37
C ILE A 368 28.46 7.96 -23.81
N GLU A 369 28.70 6.78 -23.24
CA GLU A 369 27.93 5.56 -23.53
C GLU A 369 26.47 5.67 -23.15
N PHE A 370 26.13 6.53 -22.17
CA PHE A 370 24.79 6.72 -21.64
C PHE A 370 24.16 8.06 -22.04
N LYS A 371 24.88 8.95 -22.72
CA LYS A 371 24.50 10.36 -22.96
C LYS A 371 23.11 10.51 -23.54
N GLU A 372 22.75 9.72 -24.54
CA GLU A 372 21.42 9.77 -25.16
C GLU A 372 20.30 9.43 -24.14
N LYS A 373 20.49 8.36 -23.37
CA LYS A 373 19.52 7.93 -22.33
C LYS A 373 19.44 8.94 -21.20
N LEU A 374 20.56 9.51 -20.77
CA LEU A 374 20.65 10.53 -19.74
C LEU A 374 19.95 11.83 -20.15
N ASN A 375 20.05 12.22 -21.42
CA ASN A 375 19.35 13.39 -21.94
C ASN A 375 17.82 13.20 -21.98
N LYS A 376 17.36 11.99 -22.25
CA LYS A 376 15.92 11.62 -22.31
C LYS A 376 15.30 11.29 -20.95
N ARG A 377 16.10 11.19 -19.87
CA ARG A 377 15.57 10.85 -18.53
C ARG A 377 14.61 11.91 -17.99
N TYR A 378 13.69 11.52 -17.13
CA TYR A 378 12.77 12.45 -16.46
C TYR A 378 13.53 13.38 -15.48
N LYS A 379 13.44 14.69 -15.69
CA LYS A 379 14.20 15.71 -14.97
C LYS A 379 13.37 16.61 -14.05
N TYR A 380 12.13 16.25 -13.75
CA TYR A 380 11.22 17.05 -12.90
C TYR A 380 11.05 18.50 -13.38
N ASN A 381 10.92 18.70 -14.70
CA ASN A 381 10.82 20.01 -15.37
C ASN A 381 11.99 20.96 -15.08
N ARG A 382 13.20 20.42 -14.89
CA ARG A 382 14.44 21.18 -14.69
C ARG A 382 15.42 20.92 -15.82
N GLU A 383 16.23 21.93 -16.11
CA GLU A 383 17.39 21.75 -16.98
C GLU A 383 18.56 21.22 -16.14
N ILE A 384 18.98 19.99 -16.39
CA ILE A 384 20.01 19.32 -15.64
C ILE A 384 21.00 18.71 -16.65
N PRO A 385 22.31 19.01 -16.54
CA PRO A 385 23.34 18.38 -17.34
C PRO A 385 23.28 16.85 -17.22
N TYR A 386 23.67 16.14 -18.28
CA TYR A 386 23.56 14.69 -18.29
C TYR A 386 24.49 14.00 -17.27
N TRP A 387 25.55 14.65 -16.81
CA TRP A 387 26.49 14.16 -15.79
C TRP A 387 26.11 14.45 -14.35
N GLU A 388 25.02 15.18 -14.10
CA GLU A 388 24.53 15.48 -12.74
C GLU A 388 23.35 14.60 -12.35
N TRP A 389 23.21 14.35 -11.05
CA TRP A 389 22.04 13.67 -10.50
C TRP A 389 20.79 14.52 -10.65
N VAL A 390 19.67 13.87 -10.88
CA VAL A 390 18.40 14.58 -11.11
C VAL A 390 17.90 15.26 -9.85
N PHE A 391 18.00 14.63 -8.67
CA PHE A 391 17.50 15.20 -7.44
C PHE A 391 18.28 14.73 -6.21
N LEU A 392 19.03 15.63 -5.60
CA LEU A 392 19.80 15.42 -4.37
C LEU A 392 18.97 15.69 -3.11
N ARG A 393 17.72 15.16 -3.08
CA ARG A 393 16.87 15.33 -1.89
C ARG A 393 17.58 14.76 -0.65
N ASN A 394 17.42 15.45 0.48
CA ASN A 394 18.01 15.04 1.77
C ASN A 394 19.54 14.90 1.78
N PHE A 395 20.28 15.40 0.79
CA PHE A 395 21.74 15.28 0.74
C PHE A 395 22.41 15.80 2.01
N LYS A 396 21.95 16.96 2.54
CA LYS A 396 22.48 17.53 3.78
C LYS A 396 22.28 16.58 4.97
N LEU A 397 21.15 15.88 5.05
CA LEU A 397 20.90 14.87 6.09
C LEU A 397 21.86 13.69 5.93
N PHE A 398 22.06 13.21 4.69
CA PHE A 398 22.95 12.07 4.41
C PHE A 398 24.43 12.37 4.58
N SER A 399 24.82 13.64 4.61
CA SER A 399 26.22 14.08 4.82
C SER A 399 26.60 14.21 6.29
N LYS A 400 25.70 13.91 7.24
CA LYS A 400 26.03 13.86 8.67
C LYS A 400 27.06 12.75 8.94
N ASP A 401 28.04 13.04 9.81
CA ASP A 401 29.09 12.10 10.20
C ASP A 401 28.64 11.24 11.39
N GLU A 402 27.66 10.37 11.14
CA GLU A 402 27.08 9.50 12.16
C GLU A 402 26.52 8.20 11.55
N LYS A 403 26.47 7.14 12.36
CA LYS A 403 25.79 5.88 11.98
C LYS A 403 24.32 6.12 11.71
N ARG A 404 23.79 5.40 10.77
CA ARG A 404 22.41 5.50 10.32
C ARG A 404 21.79 4.13 10.07
N ILE A 405 20.47 4.10 9.96
CA ILE A 405 19.74 2.88 9.62
C ILE A 405 19.16 3.05 8.22
N PHE A 406 19.42 2.09 7.34
CA PHE A 406 18.83 2.02 6.01
C PHE A 406 17.76 0.94 5.94
N VAL A 407 16.72 1.17 5.14
CA VAL A 407 15.67 0.20 4.83
C VAL A 407 15.33 0.32 3.34
N PRO A 408 15.03 -0.78 2.61
CA PRO A 408 14.53 -0.68 1.26
C PRO A 408 13.31 0.23 1.20
N SER A 409 13.21 1.14 0.21
CA SER A 409 12.00 1.99 0.08
C SER A 409 10.73 1.19 -0.17
N LYS A 410 10.89 -0.07 -0.58
CA LYS A 410 9.82 -1.07 -0.73
C LYS A 410 10.38 -2.44 -0.40
N ASP A 411 9.62 -3.25 0.35
CA ASP A 411 9.97 -4.64 0.60
C ASP A 411 8.73 -5.54 0.45
N ARG A 412 8.95 -6.82 0.21
CA ARG A 412 7.86 -7.79 0.07
C ARG A 412 7.54 -8.40 1.42
N ILE A 413 6.25 -8.40 1.77
CA ILE A 413 5.72 -9.22 2.86
C ILE A 413 5.77 -10.66 2.39
N SER A 414 6.62 -11.46 3.00
CA SER A 414 6.82 -12.88 2.65
C SER A 414 6.73 -13.74 3.90
N ASN A 415 7.13 -15.00 3.81
CA ASN A 415 7.17 -15.94 4.94
C ASN A 415 8.23 -15.59 6.01
N ARG A 416 8.67 -14.35 6.06
CA ARG A 416 9.55 -13.78 7.08
C ARG A 416 8.72 -13.13 8.17
N ASP A 417 9.34 -12.88 9.30
CA ASP A 417 8.79 -12.18 10.46
C ASP A 417 9.58 -10.89 10.80
N TYR A 418 10.31 -10.36 9.82
CA TYR A 418 11.09 -9.13 9.92
C TYR A 418 11.14 -8.38 8.59
N PHE A 419 11.46 -7.08 8.65
CA PHE A 419 11.92 -6.28 7.51
C PHE A 419 13.41 -6.01 7.63
N ARG A 420 14.04 -5.54 6.53
CA ARG A 420 15.50 -5.39 6.44
C ARG A 420 15.96 -4.01 6.86
N PHE A 421 15.95 -3.73 8.17
CA PHE A 421 16.60 -2.53 8.70
C PHE A 421 18.07 -2.83 8.97
N SER A 422 18.95 -2.10 8.31
CA SER A 422 20.40 -2.32 8.30
C SER A 422 21.13 -1.19 8.96
N LEU A 423 22.09 -1.48 9.84
CA LEU A 423 23.01 -0.46 10.33
C LEU A 423 24.05 -0.13 9.26
N VAL A 424 24.25 1.14 9.01
CA VAL A 424 25.18 1.63 7.98
C VAL A 424 26.09 2.69 8.62
N GLU A 425 27.38 2.61 8.29
CA GLU A 425 28.39 3.57 8.73
C GLU A 425 28.21 4.93 8.05
N ASP A 426 28.91 5.94 8.53
CA ASP A 426 28.99 7.27 7.93
C ASP A 426 29.54 7.22 6.49
N ASN A 427 29.39 8.32 5.75
CA ASN A 427 29.89 8.47 4.38
C ASN A 427 29.38 7.42 3.36
N ILE A 428 28.24 6.77 3.67
CA ILE A 428 27.50 5.89 2.76
C ILE A 428 26.11 6.46 2.51
N TYR A 429 25.73 6.54 1.24
CA TYR A 429 24.57 7.28 0.77
C TYR A 429 23.47 6.37 0.23
N PRO A 430 22.19 6.73 0.38
CA PRO A 430 21.06 6.00 -0.20
C PRO A 430 20.66 6.56 -1.56
N THR A 431 20.30 5.69 -2.50
CA THR A 431 19.56 6.07 -3.71
C THR A 431 18.05 5.86 -3.49
N GLN A 432 17.24 6.21 -4.50
CA GLN A 432 15.77 6.26 -4.42
C GLN A 432 15.08 4.95 -3.97
N ASP A 433 15.78 3.83 -4.03
CA ASP A 433 15.30 2.52 -3.60
C ASP A 433 15.55 2.22 -2.11
N VAL A 434 16.14 3.19 -1.38
CA VAL A 434 16.48 3.10 0.05
C VAL A 434 15.97 4.33 0.78
N THR A 435 15.45 4.14 2.00
CA THR A 435 15.13 5.21 2.95
C THR A 435 16.08 5.12 4.14
N ALA A 436 16.53 6.28 4.61
CA ALA A 436 17.50 6.40 5.70
C ALA A 436 16.86 7.02 6.95
N LEU A 437 17.26 6.53 8.13
CA LEU A 437 16.87 7.05 9.44
C LEU A 437 18.14 7.48 10.19
N PHE A 438 18.09 8.67 10.75
CA PHE A 438 19.15 9.26 11.57
C PHE A 438 18.61 9.54 12.97
N LYS A 439 19.30 9.10 14.00
CA LYS A 439 18.90 9.37 15.38
C LYS A 439 18.97 10.87 15.65
N LYS A 440 17.91 11.47 16.19
CA LYS A 440 17.89 12.89 16.54
C LYS A 440 18.82 13.18 17.72
N GLU A 441 19.38 14.38 17.73
CA GLU A 441 20.12 14.90 18.86
C GLU A 441 19.25 14.92 20.12
N GLY A 442 19.84 14.63 21.28
CA GLY A 442 19.13 14.55 22.56
C GLY A 442 18.37 13.25 22.83
N VAL A 443 18.20 12.36 21.86
CA VAL A 443 17.62 11.02 22.09
C VAL A 443 18.62 10.16 22.85
N ARG A 444 18.23 9.66 24.03
CA ARG A 444 19.10 8.88 24.91
C ARG A 444 19.29 7.45 24.45
N GLU A 445 18.26 6.86 23.83
CA GLU A 445 18.31 5.50 23.32
C GLU A 445 19.39 5.35 22.25
N SER A 446 20.11 4.23 22.32
CA SER A 446 21.14 3.91 21.34
C SER A 446 20.55 3.60 19.96
N ILE A 447 21.26 3.96 18.89
CA ILE A 447 20.88 3.56 17.52
C ILE A 447 20.80 2.02 17.37
N TYR A 448 21.57 1.28 18.14
CA TYR A 448 21.52 -0.19 18.18
C TYR A 448 20.23 -0.72 18.80
N TYR A 449 19.71 -0.05 19.83
CA TYR A 449 18.42 -0.34 20.42
C TYR A 449 17.27 -0.07 19.43
N ILE A 450 17.32 1.09 18.75
CA ILE A 450 16.36 1.45 17.71
C ILE A 450 16.37 0.40 16.58
N LEU A 451 17.55 0.00 16.12
CA LEU A 451 17.73 -1.01 15.08
C LEU A 451 17.16 -2.37 15.51
N ALA A 452 17.38 -2.76 16.76
CA ALA A 452 16.88 -4.02 17.30
C ALA A 452 15.35 -4.05 17.34
N LEU A 453 14.71 -2.96 17.79
CA LEU A 453 13.25 -2.84 17.76
C LEU A 453 12.69 -2.87 16.33
N LEU A 454 13.31 -2.15 15.40
CA LEU A 454 12.84 -2.09 14.01
C LEU A 454 12.89 -3.45 13.30
N ASN A 455 13.83 -4.33 13.66
CA ASN A 455 13.92 -5.69 13.13
C ASN A 455 13.12 -6.73 13.94
N ASN A 456 12.42 -6.31 15.00
CA ASN A 456 11.63 -7.24 15.84
C ASN A 456 10.30 -7.60 15.17
N LYS A 457 9.82 -8.81 15.43
CA LYS A 457 8.54 -9.32 14.92
C LYS A 457 7.35 -8.40 15.22
N ARG A 458 7.31 -7.71 16.37
CA ARG A 458 6.21 -6.79 16.73
C ARG A 458 6.10 -5.63 15.74
N VAL A 459 7.23 -5.07 15.31
CA VAL A 459 7.26 -4.01 14.28
C VAL A 459 6.89 -4.59 12.92
N PHE A 460 7.34 -5.80 12.60
CA PHE A 460 6.91 -6.50 11.39
C PHE A 460 5.39 -6.71 11.36
N ASP A 461 4.81 -7.23 12.43
CA ASP A 461 3.36 -7.45 12.53
C ASP A 461 2.60 -6.12 12.46
N TRP A 462 3.09 -5.09 13.15
CA TRP A 462 2.47 -3.78 13.10
C TRP A 462 2.49 -3.18 11.69
N LEU A 463 3.63 -3.17 11.02
CA LEU A 463 3.77 -2.66 9.66
C LEU A 463 2.98 -3.47 8.63
N SER A 464 2.94 -4.79 8.78
CA SER A 464 2.18 -5.69 7.89
C SER A 464 0.66 -5.48 8.00
N ASN A 465 0.17 -4.88 9.09
CA ASN A 465 -1.23 -4.57 9.29
C ASN A 465 -1.53 -3.07 9.19
N ASN A 466 -0.56 -2.21 9.52
CA ASN A 466 -0.71 -0.76 9.62
C ASN A 466 0.07 0.04 8.57
N GLY A 467 1.00 -0.57 7.83
CA GLY A 467 1.80 0.08 6.79
C GLY A 467 1.00 0.45 5.53
N ILE A 468 1.67 1.12 4.60
CA ILE A 468 1.13 1.35 3.25
C ILE A 468 1.46 0.11 2.42
N ILE A 469 0.45 -0.72 2.20
CA ILE A 469 0.60 -2.00 1.51
C ILE A 469 -0.11 -1.92 0.16
N LYS A 470 0.56 -2.40 -0.88
CA LYS A 470 0.02 -2.55 -2.24
C LYS A 470 0.28 -3.99 -2.68
N GLY A 471 -0.74 -4.83 -2.61
CA GLY A 471 -0.58 -6.27 -2.74
C GLY A 471 0.30 -6.83 -1.60
N ASN A 472 1.37 -7.55 -1.95
CA ASN A 472 2.34 -8.06 -0.98
C ASN A 472 3.57 -7.16 -0.82
N ILE A 473 3.53 -5.92 -1.28
CA ILE A 473 4.63 -4.97 -1.18
C ILE A 473 4.25 -3.87 -0.20
N ILE A 474 5.08 -3.70 0.83
CA ILE A 474 5.00 -2.60 1.78
C ILE A 474 5.91 -1.46 1.33
N GLU A 475 5.47 -0.22 1.56
CA GLU A 475 6.22 1.00 1.26
C GLU A 475 6.87 1.55 2.53
N PHE A 476 8.16 1.86 2.45
CA PHE A 476 8.97 2.46 3.51
C PHE A 476 9.45 3.87 3.12
N SER A 477 8.50 4.75 2.78
CA SER A 477 8.78 6.17 2.69
C SER A 477 8.76 6.83 4.08
N GLU A 478 9.10 8.11 4.15
CA GLU A 478 9.20 8.87 5.41
C GLU A 478 7.96 8.71 6.31
N LYS A 479 6.75 8.93 5.77
CA LYS A 479 5.51 8.91 6.55
C LYS A 479 5.18 7.55 7.17
N PRO A 480 5.22 6.41 6.45
CA PRO A 480 5.01 5.10 7.05
C PRO A 480 6.00 4.76 8.16
N ILE A 481 7.29 5.07 7.96
CA ILE A 481 8.32 4.79 8.95
C ILE A 481 8.15 5.69 10.17
N SER A 482 7.89 6.99 9.97
CA SER A 482 7.72 7.93 11.09
C SER A 482 6.56 7.56 12.00
N SER A 483 5.56 6.84 11.50
CA SER A 483 4.38 6.43 12.27
C SER A 483 4.55 5.13 13.06
N ILE A 484 5.67 4.42 12.93
CA ILE A 484 5.92 3.18 13.69
C ILE A 484 5.96 3.49 15.18
N PRO A 485 5.16 2.81 16.03
CA PRO A 485 5.23 2.99 17.47
C PRO A 485 6.62 2.62 18.02
N PHE A 486 7.12 3.42 18.94
CA PHE A 486 8.43 3.25 19.53
C PHE A 486 8.33 3.04 21.04
N ARG A 487 8.93 1.96 21.54
CA ARG A 487 9.02 1.67 22.96
C ARG A 487 10.20 2.45 23.55
N ALA A 488 9.93 3.65 24.08
CA ALA A 488 10.92 4.45 24.80
C ALA A 488 11.30 3.80 26.14
N ILE A 489 12.54 3.99 26.57
CA ILE A 489 13.06 3.50 27.84
C ILE A 489 12.67 4.45 28.96
N ASN A 490 12.15 3.91 30.06
CA ASN A 490 12.03 4.66 31.30
C ASN A 490 13.39 4.70 32.00
N TRP A 491 14.11 5.80 31.83
CA TRP A 491 15.46 5.97 32.34
C TRP A 491 15.56 6.08 33.88
N ASP A 492 14.43 6.20 34.56
CA ASP A 492 14.36 6.15 36.04
C ASP A 492 14.16 4.69 36.53
N ASN A 493 13.86 3.78 35.63
CA ASN A 493 13.69 2.35 35.93
C ASN A 493 14.99 1.59 35.64
N LYS A 494 15.73 1.24 36.69
CA LYS A 494 17.02 0.52 36.58
C LYS A 494 16.92 -0.78 35.77
N LYS A 495 15.79 -1.50 35.84
CA LYS A 495 15.59 -2.74 35.07
C LYS A 495 15.49 -2.45 33.57
N GLU A 496 14.74 -1.41 33.18
CA GLU A 496 14.63 -1.04 31.75
C GLU A 496 15.95 -0.53 31.19
N VAL A 497 16.72 0.23 31.99
CA VAL A 497 18.07 0.69 31.60
C VAL A 497 18.99 -0.50 31.37
N LEU A 498 18.99 -1.47 32.28
CA LEU A 498 19.79 -2.70 32.11
C LEU A 498 19.41 -3.47 30.86
N LEU A 499 18.10 -3.65 30.59
CA LEU A 499 17.61 -4.31 29.38
C LEU A 499 18.03 -3.56 28.11
N HIS A 500 17.95 -2.22 28.12
CA HIS A 500 18.44 -1.40 27.01
C HIS A 500 19.92 -1.69 26.72
N ASP A 501 20.78 -1.68 27.77
CA ASP A 501 22.21 -1.87 27.61
C ASP A 501 22.54 -3.31 27.15
N GLU A 502 21.87 -4.32 27.67
CA GLU A 502 21.98 -5.70 27.20
C GLU A 502 21.59 -5.86 25.73
N ILE A 503 20.48 -5.24 25.30
CA ILE A 503 20.04 -5.25 23.89
C ILE A 503 21.09 -4.55 23.00
N VAL A 504 21.62 -3.41 23.46
CA VAL A 504 22.67 -2.68 22.74
C VAL A 504 23.92 -3.51 22.56
N GLU A 505 24.40 -4.16 23.62
CA GLU A 505 25.60 -5.01 23.55
C GLU A 505 25.38 -6.26 22.67
N LEU A 506 24.23 -6.90 22.76
CA LEU A 506 23.87 -7.98 21.85
C LEU A 506 23.83 -7.52 20.40
N CYS A 507 23.28 -6.34 20.12
CA CYS A 507 23.18 -5.80 18.77
C CYS A 507 24.53 -5.34 18.19
N LYS A 508 25.46 -4.83 19.01
CA LYS A 508 26.82 -4.44 18.60
C LYS A 508 27.70 -5.65 18.28
N ASN A 509 27.63 -6.66 19.13
CA ASN A 509 28.57 -7.77 19.06
C ASN A 509 28.26 -8.75 17.93
N ASN A 510 27.16 -8.57 17.20
CA ASN A 510 26.74 -9.26 15.97
C ASN A 510 27.46 -10.63 15.79
N ILE A 511 27.40 -11.45 16.84
CA ILE A 511 28.11 -12.71 16.88
C ILE A 511 27.38 -13.64 15.90
N LYS A 512 28.11 -14.28 15.02
CA LYS A 512 27.67 -15.30 14.05
C LYS A 512 27.25 -16.62 14.76
N ASP A 513 26.43 -16.50 15.78
CA ASP A 513 25.88 -17.59 16.57
C ASP A 513 24.40 -17.76 16.21
N ASP A 514 23.99 -18.96 15.83
CA ASP A 514 22.61 -19.27 15.43
C ASP A 514 21.56 -18.89 16.50
N ASN A 515 21.95 -18.81 17.76
CA ASN A 515 21.11 -18.42 18.89
C ASN A 515 21.07 -16.90 19.17
N TYR A 516 21.86 -16.11 18.47
CA TYR A 516 21.96 -14.66 18.71
C TYR A 516 20.61 -13.93 18.56
N LEU A 517 19.93 -14.14 17.44
CA LEU A 517 18.62 -13.51 17.19
C LEU A 517 17.57 -13.94 18.21
N LEU A 518 17.61 -15.18 18.65
CA LEU A 518 16.71 -15.69 19.69
C LEU A 518 16.95 -14.97 21.03
N ARG A 519 18.21 -14.82 21.45
CA ARG A 519 18.57 -14.09 22.67
C ARG A 519 18.15 -12.61 22.59
N LEU A 520 18.42 -11.95 21.47
CA LEU A 520 18.04 -10.55 21.24
C LEU A 520 16.51 -10.38 21.31
N ASN A 521 15.76 -11.23 20.62
CA ASN A 521 14.30 -11.20 20.65
C ASN A 521 13.74 -11.46 22.05
N ASN A 522 14.31 -12.38 22.81
CA ASN A 522 13.92 -12.64 24.20
C ASN A 522 14.12 -11.40 25.07
N LYS A 523 15.27 -10.72 24.96
CA LYS A 523 15.52 -9.47 25.72
C LYS A 523 14.58 -8.34 25.30
N ILE A 524 14.27 -8.20 24.03
CA ILE A 524 13.28 -7.23 23.57
C ILE A 524 11.90 -7.56 24.16
N ASN A 525 11.51 -8.85 24.19
CA ASN A 525 10.20 -9.25 24.72
C ASN A 525 10.05 -8.98 26.22
N GLU A 526 11.14 -8.93 27.00
CA GLU A 526 11.10 -8.53 28.42
C GLU A 526 10.68 -7.07 28.65
N LEU A 527 10.69 -6.22 27.59
CA LEU A 527 10.23 -4.83 27.63
C LEU A 527 8.72 -4.69 27.46
N PHE A 528 8.05 -5.74 26.98
CA PHE A 528 6.64 -5.79 26.65
C PHE A 528 5.86 -6.75 27.53
#